data_c91521a6fa5d23675b346dc276adf7ff
#
_entry.id   c91521a6fa5d23675b346dc276adf7ff
#
_cell.length_a   1.000
_cell.length_b   1.000
_cell.length_c   1.000
_cell.angle_alpha   90.00
_cell.angle_beta   90.00
_cell.angle_gamma   90.00
#
_symmetry.space_group_name_H-M   'P 1'
#
loop_
_entity.id
_entity.type
_entity.pdbx_description
1 polymer ?
#
loop_
_entity_poly.entity_id
_entity_poly.type
_entity_poly.pdbx_seq_one_letter_code
_entity_poly.pdbx_strand_id
1 'polypeptide(L)'
;MNQIFVNFPTTDLNRSKEFYASLGAEVVPEFTDENAACLKWDESIFFMVLTREYLATFTDKPIADPHSTAQVLTALSRESREDVDATRAKVLDGGGSENKEPQDYGFMYSISMADPDGNILEFMWMDPAAAEQGPEAYTAEQG
;
A
#
# COMPACT_ATOMS: atom_id res chain seq x y z
N MET A 1 18.89 -7.21 9.46
CA MET A 1 17.81 -6.90 8.50
C MET A 1 17.17 -5.57 8.87
N ASN A 2 17.04 -4.69 7.92
CA ASN A 2 16.31 -3.45 8.14
C ASN A 2 14.81 -3.69 8.00
N GLN A 3 14.03 -3.00 8.82
CA GLN A 3 12.57 -3.04 8.74
C GLN A 3 12.07 -1.65 8.39
N ILE A 4 11.00 -1.57 7.60
CA ILE A 4 10.36 -0.32 7.28
C ILE A 4 8.99 -0.24 7.96
N PHE A 5 8.69 0.91 8.55
CA PHE A 5 7.40 1.22 9.18
C PHE A 5 6.87 2.48 8.51
N VAL A 6 5.89 2.32 7.63
CA VAL A 6 5.28 3.45 6.93
C VAL A 6 4.06 3.90 7.73
N ASN A 7 4.02 5.18 8.08
CA ASN A 7 2.98 5.75 8.95
C ASN A 7 1.94 6.50 8.12
N PHE A 8 0.67 6.15 8.32
CA PHE A 8 -0.47 6.74 7.60
C PHE A 8 -1.50 7.29 8.58
N PRO A 9 -2.16 8.41 8.25
CA PRO A 9 -3.28 8.90 9.06
C PRO A 9 -4.56 8.14 8.72
N THR A 10 -5.44 8.02 9.72
CA THR A 10 -6.80 7.53 9.52
C THR A 10 -7.79 8.34 10.33
N THR A 11 -9.01 8.42 9.84
CA THR A 11 -10.15 8.99 10.58
C THR A 11 -10.96 7.90 11.28
N ASP A 12 -10.69 6.62 11.00
CA ASP A 12 -11.41 5.49 11.58
C ASP A 12 -10.46 4.28 11.65
N LEU A 13 -9.87 4.08 12.83
CA LEU A 13 -8.84 3.06 13.02
C LEU A 13 -9.37 1.64 12.81
N ASN A 14 -10.59 1.35 13.29
CA ASN A 14 -11.18 0.02 13.14
C ASN A 14 -11.44 -0.30 11.66
N ARG A 15 -11.93 0.67 10.91
CA ARG A 15 -12.13 0.53 9.46
C ARG A 15 -10.81 0.23 8.76
N SER A 16 -9.75 0.93 9.13
CA SER A 16 -8.42 0.72 8.55
C SER A 16 -7.88 -0.67 8.86
N LYS A 17 -8.04 -1.15 10.09
CA LYS A 17 -7.61 -2.51 10.45
C LYS A 17 -8.31 -3.56 9.60
N GLU A 18 -9.62 -3.44 9.44
CA GLU A 18 -10.39 -4.39 8.63
C GLU A 18 -9.97 -4.32 7.16
N PHE A 19 -9.79 -3.11 6.65
CA PHE A 19 -9.38 -2.90 5.26
C PHE A 19 -8.04 -3.59 4.97
N TYR A 20 -7.01 -3.28 5.73
CA TYR A 20 -5.67 -3.83 5.49
C TYR A 20 -5.60 -5.33 5.79
N ALA A 21 -6.34 -5.82 6.78
CA ALA A 21 -6.43 -7.25 7.03
C ALA A 21 -7.03 -8.00 5.84
N SER A 22 -8.03 -7.42 5.18
CA SER A 22 -8.64 -8.02 3.99
C SER A 22 -7.66 -8.12 2.82
N LEU A 23 -6.64 -7.26 2.78
CA LEU A 23 -5.60 -7.28 1.75
C LEU A 23 -4.45 -8.24 2.08
N GLY A 24 -4.45 -8.82 3.27
CA GLY A 24 -3.43 -9.79 3.68
C GLY A 24 -2.47 -9.31 4.76
N ALA A 25 -2.61 -8.08 5.25
CA ALA A 25 -1.78 -7.60 6.36
C ALA A 25 -2.25 -8.22 7.67
N GLU A 26 -1.32 -8.53 8.55
CA GLU A 26 -1.60 -9.10 9.86
C GLU A 26 -1.51 -8.02 10.92
N VAL A 27 -2.57 -7.88 11.73
CA VAL A 27 -2.55 -6.95 12.86
C VAL A 27 -1.63 -7.50 13.94
N VAL A 28 -0.69 -6.67 14.42
CA VAL A 28 0.23 -7.04 15.49
C VAL A 28 -0.32 -6.47 16.80
N PRO A 29 -0.94 -7.31 17.66
CA PRO A 29 -1.65 -6.81 18.85
C PRO A 29 -0.76 -6.08 19.84
N GLU A 30 0.50 -6.50 19.96
CA GLU A 30 1.45 -5.93 20.93
C GLU A 30 1.76 -4.46 20.65
N PHE A 31 1.53 -3.99 19.42
CA PHE A 31 1.78 -2.61 19.00
C PHE A 31 0.52 -1.94 18.46
N THR A 32 -0.64 -2.41 18.90
CA THR A 32 -1.94 -1.91 18.44
C THR A 32 -2.77 -1.52 19.66
N ASP A 33 -3.33 -0.30 19.64
CA ASP A 33 -4.19 0.23 20.69
C ASP A 33 -5.26 1.14 20.07
N GLU A 34 -5.87 2.02 20.87
CA GLU A 34 -6.90 2.93 20.38
C GLU A 34 -6.38 4.06 19.49
N ASN A 35 -5.07 4.27 19.45
CA ASN A 35 -4.43 5.35 18.68
C ASN A 35 -3.72 4.86 17.42
N ALA A 36 -3.32 3.59 17.39
CA ALA A 36 -2.46 3.07 16.34
C ALA A 36 -2.72 1.59 16.09
N ALA A 37 -2.63 1.18 14.84
CA ALA A 37 -2.61 -0.22 14.45
C ALA A 37 -1.30 -0.53 13.72
N CYS A 38 -0.59 -1.54 14.22
CA CYS A 38 0.59 -2.06 13.54
C CYS A 38 0.16 -3.19 12.62
N LEU A 39 0.47 -3.07 11.34
CA LEU A 39 0.06 -4.01 10.30
C LEU A 39 1.30 -4.59 9.65
N LYS A 40 1.46 -5.89 9.71
CA LYS A 40 2.61 -6.59 9.16
C LYS A 40 2.26 -7.20 7.81
N TRP A 41 3.02 -6.80 6.78
CA TRP A 41 2.91 -7.40 5.44
C TRP A 41 3.90 -8.55 5.25
N ASP A 42 5.10 -8.39 5.79
CA ASP A 42 6.19 -9.35 5.67
C ASP A 42 7.19 -9.10 6.81
N GLU A 43 8.22 -9.88 6.90
CA GLU A 43 9.21 -9.79 8.00
C GLU A 43 9.85 -8.40 8.13
N SER A 44 9.97 -7.66 7.05
CA SER A 44 10.61 -6.36 7.03
C SER A 44 9.69 -5.20 6.64
N ILE A 45 8.41 -5.45 6.41
CA ILE A 45 7.48 -4.44 5.88
C ILE A 45 6.27 -4.30 6.79
N PHE A 46 6.12 -3.10 7.36
CA PHE A 46 5.03 -2.79 8.28
C PHE A 46 4.38 -1.46 7.90
N PHE A 47 3.06 -1.37 8.15
CA PHE A 47 2.36 -0.10 8.16
C PHE A 47 1.93 0.20 9.59
N MET A 48 2.08 1.47 9.98
CA MET A 48 1.48 1.99 11.20
C MET A 48 0.36 2.92 10.79
N VAL A 49 -0.86 2.51 11.01
CA VAL A 49 -2.02 3.36 10.73
C VAL A 49 -2.39 4.05 12.04
N LEU A 50 -2.36 5.38 12.03
CA LEU A 50 -2.46 6.20 13.22
C LEU A 50 -3.67 7.11 13.12
N THR A 51 -4.36 7.31 14.24
CA THR A 51 -5.36 8.38 14.27
C THR A 51 -4.66 9.70 13.93
N ARG A 52 -5.38 10.62 13.30
CA ARG A 52 -4.81 11.93 12.92
C ARG A 52 -4.26 12.66 14.13
N GLU A 53 -4.96 12.59 15.25
CA GLU A 53 -4.56 13.22 16.52
C GLU A 53 -3.23 12.65 17.02
N TYR A 54 -3.07 11.34 16.92
CA TYR A 54 -1.84 10.70 17.37
C TYR A 54 -0.67 10.99 16.43
N LEU A 55 -0.90 10.92 15.12
CA LEU A 55 0.11 11.28 14.12
C LEU A 55 0.60 12.72 14.33
N ALA A 56 -0.30 13.63 14.70
CA ALA A 56 0.03 15.03 14.95
C ALA A 56 1.01 15.23 16.12
N THR A 57 1.18 14.22 16.98
CA THR A 57 2.16 14.28 18.05
C THR A 57 3.60 13.99 17.59
N PHE A 58 3.75 13.49 16.36
CA PHE A 58 5.07 13.11 15.83
C PHE A 58 5.75 14.24 15.07
N THR A 59 5.03 15.33 14.79
CA THR A 59 5.57 16.44 14.00
C THR A 59 4.83 17.72 14.34
N ASP A 60 5.49 18.86 14.13
CA ASP A 60 4.86 20.17 14.27
C ASP A 60 4.20 20.65 12.97
N LYS A 61 4.38 19.89 11.87
CA LYS A 61 3.77 20.23 10.58
C LYS A 61 2.31 19.81 10.57
N PRO A 62 1.45 20.55 9.86
CA PRO A 62 0.06 20.13 9.67
C PRO A 62 -0.01 18.77 8.98
N ILE A 63 -0.96 17.93 9.42
CA ILE A 63 -1.19 16.63 8.81
C ILE A 63 -2.02 16.84 7.54
N ALA A 64 -1.49 16.38 6.38
CA ALA A 64 -2.16 16.51 5.11
C ALA A 64 -3.45 15.68 5.08
N ASP A 65 -4.40 16.12 4.24
CA ASP A 65 -5.60 15.34 3.93
C ASP A 65 -5.31 14.47 2.70
N PRO A 66 -5.22 13.13 2.84
CA PRO A 66 -4.88 12.27 1.70
C PRO A 66 -5.93 12.29 0.58
N HIS A 67 -7.16 12.74 0.84
CA HIS A 67 -8.17 12.86 -0.20
C HIS A 67 -7.86 14.00 -1.18
N SER A 68 -7.14 15.02 -0.73
CA SER A 68 -6.91 16.23 -1.54
C SER A 68 -5.45 16.42 -1.94
N THR A 69 -4.50 15.84 -1.21
CA THR A 69 -3.07 16.00 -1.48
C THR A 69 -2.35 14.67 -1.41
N ALA A 70 -1.25 14.54 -2.14
CA ALA A 70 -0.40 13.35 -2.10
C ALA A 70 1.05 13.77 -1.97
N GLN A 71 1.81 13.04 -1.16
CA GLN A 71 3.26 13.20 -1.07
C GLN A 71 3.96 11.86 -1.28
N VAL A 72 3.40 10.79 -0.73
CA VAL A 72 4.01 9.45 -0.78
C VAL A 72 3.01 8.51 -1.44
N LEU A 73 3.51 7.74 -2.41
CA LEU A 73 2.79 6.62 -3.00
C LEU A 73 3.53 5.37 -2.56
N THR A 74 2.86 4.49 -1.82
CA THR A 74 3.49 3.30 -1.28
C THR A 74 3.16 2.10 -2.15
N ALA A 75 4.18 1.51 -2.77
CA ALA A 75 4.03 0.40 -3.69
C ALA A 75 4.47 -0.91 -3.03
N LEU A 76 3.63 -1.93 -3.14
CA LEU A 76 3.92 -3.28 -2.67
C LEU A 76 3.86 -4.23 -3.86
N SER A 77 4.82 -5.15 -3.93
CA SER A 77 4.83 -6.16 -4.97
C SER A 77 3.80 -7.26 -4.69
N ARG A 78 3.36 -7.91 -5.77
CA ARG A 78 2.49 -9.08 -5.74
C ARG A 78 3.12 -10.20 -6.55
N GLU A 79 2.67 -11.42 -6.31
CA GLU A 79 3.30 -12.62 -6.87
C GLU A 79 2.95 -12.87 -8.35
N SER A 80 1.83 -12.30 -8.83
CA SER A 80 1.35 -12.53 -10.18
C SER A 80 0.40 -11.42 -10.61
N ARG A 81 0.08 -11.39 -11.92
CA ARG A 81 -0.96 -10.50 -12.46
C ARG A 81 -2.31 -10.77 -11.82
N GLU A 82 -2.64 -12.04 -11.64
CA GLU A 82 -3.90 -12.47 -11.02
C GLU A 82 -3.99 -11.98 -9.58
N ASP A 83 -2.87 -11.99 -8.86
CA ASP A 83 -2.79 -11.49 -7.50
C ASP A 83 -3.01 -9.97 -7.44
N VAL A 84 -2.48 -9.23 -8.42
CA VAL A 84 -2.73 -7.79 -8.55
C VAL A 84 -4.23 -7.53 -8.75
N ASP A 85 -4.87 -8.26 -9.67
CA ASP A 85 -6.31 -8.12 -9.93
C ASP A 85 -7.14 -8.48 -8.71
N ALA A 86 -6.78 -9.53 -8.00
CA ALA A 86 -7.46 -9.94 -6.77
C ALA A 86 -7.34 -8.87 -5.69
N THR A 87 -6.17 -8.24 -5.58
CA THR A 87 -5.93 -7.15 -4.64
C THR A 87 -6.83 -5.95 -4.97
N ARG A 88 -6.94 -5.60 -6.26
CA ARG A 88 -7.83 -4.52 -6.69
C ARG A 88 -9.27 -4.75 -6.26
N ALA A 89 -9.77 -5.95 -6.47
CA ALA A 89 -11.13 -6.32 -6.07
C ALA A 89 -11.33 -6.18 -4.55
N LYS A 90 -10.35 -6.60 -3.77
CA LYS A 90 -10.41 -6.49 -2.30
C LYS A 90 -10.39 -5.04 -1.83
N VAL A 91 -9.59 -4.19 -2.48
CA VAL A 91 -9.56 -2.76 -2.15
C VAL A 91 -10.94 -2.14 -2.37
N LEU A 92 -11.56 -2.41 -3.51
CA LEU A 92 -12.89 -1.86 -3.83
C LEU A 92 -13.96 -2.40 -2.88
N ASP A 93 -13.92 -3.68 -2.56
CA ASP A 93 -14.84 -4.30 -1.61
C ASP A 93 -14.70 -3.72 -0.20
N GLY A 94 -13.50 -3.36 0.19
CA GLY A 94 -13.18 -2.86 1.52
C GLY A 94 -13.41 -1.37 1.72
N GLY A 95 -13.94 -0.67 0.72
CA GLY A 95 -14.20 0.77 0.83
C GLY A 95 -13.11 1.66 0.30
N GLY A 96 -12.08 1.09 -0.31
CA GLY A 96 -11.10 1.87 -1.06
C GLY A 96 -11.59 2.25 -2.44
N SER A 97 -10.75 2.91 -3.22
CA SER A 97 -11.10 3.40 -4.55
C SER A 97 -9.92 3.28 -5.50
N GLU A 98 -10.19 3.47 -6.78
CA GLU A 98 -9.15 3.51 -7.79
C GLU A 98 -8.61 4.94 -7.89
N ASN A 99 -7.29 5.09 -7.84
CA ASN A 99 -6.63 6.39 -7.99
C ASN A 99 -6.32 6.68 -9.46
N LYS A 100 -5.80 5.69 -10.16
CA LYS A 100 -5.49 5.75 -11.59
C LYS A 100 -5.83 4.43 -12.25
N GLU A 101 -6.04 4.45 -13.55
CA GLU A 101 -6.30 3.23 -14.33
C GLU A 101 -5.10 2.28 -14.25
N PRO A 102 -5.33 0.96 -14.31
CA PRO A 102 -4.25 -0.01 -14.36
C PRO A 102 -3.27 0.27 -15.50
N GLN A 103 -2.00 0.00 -15.25
CA GLN A 103 -0.91 0.19 -16.22
C GLN A 103 -0.31 -1.16 -16.55
N ASP A 104 -0.34 -1.54 -17.81
CA ASP A 104 0.23 -2.80 -18.28
C ASP A 104 1.36 -2.52 -19.27
N TYR A 105 2.59 -2.76 -18.83
CA TYR A 105 3.79 -2.54 -19.65
C TYR A 105 4.31 -3.85 -20.25
N GLY A 106 3.57 -4.96 -20.11
CA GLY A 106 4.02 -6.28 -20.52
C GLY A 106 4.92 -6.92 -19.48
N PHE A 107 6.07 -6.32 -19.20
CA PHE A 107 7.00 -6.79 -18.18
C PHE A 107 6.54 -6.46 -16.76
N MET A 108 5.63 -5.51 -16.60
CA MET A 108 5.12 -5.07 -15.31
C MET A 108 3.63 -4.74 -15.43
N TYR A 109 2.86 -5.15 -14.44
CA TYR A 109 1.44 -4.83 -14.33
C TYR A 109 1.20 -4.17 -12.97
N SER A 110 0.62 -2.99 -12.98
CA SER A 110 0.48 -2.15 -11.79
C SER A 110 -0.92 -1.57 -11.68
N ILE A 111 -1.42 -1.48 -10.44
CA ILE A 111 -2.64 -0.75 -10.13
C ILE A 111 -2.31 0.35 -9.12
N SER A 112 -3.05 1.45 -9.17
CA SER A 112 -2.93 2.57 -8.24
C SER A 112 -4.27 2.78 -7.56
N MET A 113 -4.30 2.56 -6.26
CA MET A 113 -5.53 2.55 -5.46
C MET A 113 -5.41 3.55 -4.31
N ALA A 114 -6.52 3.79 -3.65
CA ALA A 114 -6.55 4.58 -2.41
C ALA A 114 -7.27 3.78 -1.33
N ASP A 115 -6.75 3.86 -0.11
CA ASP A 115 -7.44 3.29 1.05
C ASP A 115 -8.67 4.15 1.40
N PRO A 116 -9.52 3.76 2.36
CA PRO A 116 -10.71 4.54 2.70
C PRO A 116 -10.43 5.97 3.17
N ASP A 117 -9.20 6.26 3.60
CA ASP A 117 -8.79 7.60 4.03
C ASP A 117 -8.15 8.42 2.92
N GLY A 118 -7.95 7.82 1.72
CA GLY A 118 -7.32 8.49 0.59
C GLY A 118 -5.84 8.26 0.44
N ASN A 119 -5.21 7.49 1.32
CA ASN A 119 -3.79 7.16 1.21
C ASN A 119 -3.56 6.30 -0.04
N ILE A 120 -2.58 6.68 -0.87
CA ILE A 120 -2.35 6.02 -2.16
C ILE A 120 -1.47 4.79 -1.97
N LEU A 121 -1.97 3.67 -2.48
CA LEU A 121 -1.29 2.38 -2.46
C LEU A 121 -1.19 1.86 -3.88
N GLU A 122 0.00 1.46 -4.28
CA GLU A 122 0.21 0.80 -5.57
C GLU A 122 0.55 -0.66 -5.34
N PHE A 123 0.02 -1.53 -6.18
CA PHE A 123 0.31 -2.96 -6.15
C PHE A 123 0.78 -3.37 -7.53
N MET A 124 1.89 -4.09 -7.59
CA MET A 124 2.52 -4.38 -8.86
C MET A 124 3.11 -5.78 -8.90
N TRP A 125 3.06 -6.37 -10.07
CA TRP A 125 3.83 -7.55 -10.42
C TRP A 125 4.82 -7.18 -11.51
N MET A 126 6.00 -7.74 -11.43
CA MET A 126 7.02 -7.57 -12.46
C MET A 126 7.54 -8.94 -12.86
N ASP A 127 7.73 -9.14 -14.17
CA ASP A 127 8.37 -10.36 -14.66
C ASP A 127 9.75 -10.49 -13.99
N PRO A 128 10.06 -11.64 -13.38
CA PRO A 128 11.35 -11.81 -12.69
C PRO A 128 12.58 -11.51 -13.55
N ALA A 129 12.53 -11.81 -14.84
CA ALA A 129 13.62 -11.50 -15.74
C ALA A 129 13.80 -9.98 -15.94
N ALA A 130 12.68 -9.26 -16.03
CA ALA A 130 12.71 -7.79 -16.11
C ALA A 130 13.22 -7.16 -14.82
N ALA A 131 12.83 -7.72 -13.67
CA ALA A 131 13.30 -7.23 -12.38
C ALA A 131 14.82 -7.40 -12.22
N GLU A 132 15.38 -8.48 -12.77
CA GLU A 132 16.82 -8.77 -12.72
C GLU A 132 17.59 -7.93 -13.71
N GLN A 133 17.11 -7.81 -14.96
CA GLN A 133 17.82 -7.18 -16.08
C GLN A 133 17.55 -5.69 -16.23
N GLY A 134 16.40 -5.22 -15.73
CA GLY A 134 15.90 -3.88 -16.01
C GLY A 134 15.00 -3.87 -17.25
N PRO A 135 14.07 -2.89 -17.34
CA PRO A 135 13.04 -2.89 -18.39
C PRO A 135 13.59 -2.76 -19.80
N GLU A 136 14.65 -1.98 -20.02
CA GLU A 136 15.23 -1.81 -21.35
C GLU A 136 15.85 -3.10 -21.87
N ALA A 137 16.66 -3.77 -21.06
CA ALA A 137 17.31 -5.03 -21.45
C ALA A 137 16.27 -6.13 -21.70
N TYR A 138 15.24 -6.21 -20.85
CA TYR A 138 14.15 -7.17 -21.03
C TYR A 138 13.41 -6.92 -22.35
N THR A 139 13.05 -5.67 -22.63
CA THR A 139 12.34 -5.30 -23.85
C THR A 139 13.17 -5.61 -25.09
N ALA A 140 14.48 -5.37 -25.06
CA ALA A 140 15.39 -5.66 -26.16
C ALA A 140 15.43 -7.17 -26.48
N GLU A 141 15.39 -8.03 -25.45
CA GLU A 141 15.37 -9.49 -25.65
C GLU A 141 14.03 -9.97 -26.24
N GLN A 142 12.92 -9.33 -25.89
CA GLN A 142 11.60 -9.70 -26.39
C GLN A 142 11.32 -9.18 -27.80
N GLY A 143 11.96 -8.09 -28.17
CA GLY A 143 11.71 -7.41 -29.42
C GLY A 143 12.59 -7.73 -30.54
#